data_9e138948c6c20a99e8a99a3284932910
#
_entry.id   9e138948c6c20a99e8a99a3284932910
#
_cell.length_a   1.000
_cell.length_b   1.000
_cell.length_c   1.000
_cell.angle_alpha   90.00
_cell.angle_beta   90.00
_cell.angle_gamma   90.00
#
_symmetry.space_group_name_H-M   'P 1'
#
loop_
_entity.id
_entity.type
_entity.pdbx_description
1 polymer ?
#
loop_
_entity_poly.entity_id
_entity_poly.type
_entity_poly.pdbx_seq_one_letter_code
_entity_poly.pdbx_strand_id
1 'polypeptide(L)'
;MIMNNNPYQVALAAILPRQATNIARHTLASGETVWVRKAGKSIPQWRYTLIGYFAAIFHLNALKPVPNHGDRAVIATKAERLQILEAHGVHVPHLLARSADGIMFTHLGEHTLLECIEHETDDLTRWQQGLDAIRAVHEHGQYLSEPFARNIIACPDGSTGFIDFEEDPGQYMSFTACESRDYLCYLQSTAIILKQRGHLDAAVRLWHAHTRTLSPTVVHDIQAAVRPLLWMRCLHHPRWGKDPLRLAALAELIHLEHRTYA
;
A
#
# COMPACT_ATOMS: atom_id res chain seq x y z
N MET A 1 -34.08 -13.36 20.94
CA MET A 1 -32.79 -13.47 20.25
C MET A 1 -33.06 -13.27 18.77
N ILE A 2 -33.04 -12.01 18.32
CA ILE A 2 -33.30 -11.66 16.91
C ILE A 2 -32.02 -12.02 16.18
N MET A 3 -32.04 -13.10 15.42
CA MET A 3 -30.98 -13.42 14.47
C MET A 3 -30.94 -12.28 13.45
N ASN A 4 -29.95 -11.40 13.58
CA ASN A 4 -29.70 -10.34 12.62
C ASN A 4 -29.26 -11.05 11.32
N ASN A 5 -30.23 -11.30 10.42
CA ASN A 5 -30.00 -12.01 9.15
C ASN A 5 -29.34 -11.05 8.17
N ASN A 6 -28.10 -10.66 8.46
CA ASN A 6 -27.29 -9.91 7.50
C ASN A 6 -27.08 -10.80 6.26
N PRO A 7 -27.65 -10.45 5.08
CA PRO A 7 -27.57 -11.28 3.87
C PRO A 7 -26.13 -11.57 3.45
N TYR A 8 -25.20 -10.64 3.73
CA TYR A 8 -23.78 -10.83 3.46
C TYR A 8 -23.16 -11.91 4.35
N GLN A 9 -23.65 -12.06 5.61
CA GLN A 9 -23.16 -13.12 6.51
C GLN A 9 -23.55 -14.51 6.01
N VAL A 10 -24.77 -14.65 5.48
CA VAL A 10 -25.24 -15.91 4.85
C VAL A 10 -24.43 -16.20 3.59
N ALA A 11 -24.24 -15.20 2.73
CA ALA A 11 -23.45 -15.33 1.52
C ALA A 11 -21.99 -15.71 1.82
N LEU A 12 -21.35 -15.06 2.81
CA LEU A 12 -19.99 -15.38 3.24
C LEU A 12 -19.87 -16.84 3.68
N ALA A 13 -20.80 -17.33 4.51
CA ALA A 13 -20.80 -18.70 4.99
C ALA A 13 -20.95 -19.72 3.84
N ALA A 14 -21.70 -19.39 2.79
CA ALA A 14 -21.87 -20.23 1.62
C ALA A 14 -20.66 -20.23 0.67
N ILE A 15 -19.96 -19.10 0.56
CA ILE A 15 -18.81 -18.91 -0.35
C ILE A 15 -17.53 -19.54 0.22
N LEU A 16 -17.24 -19.33 1.50
CA LEU A 16 -15.96 -19.72 2.13
C LEU A 16 -15.58 -21.20 1.91
N PRO A 17 -16.47 -22.20 2.05
CA PRO A 17 -16.11 -23.60 1.83
C PRO A 17 -15.78 -23.94 0.38
N ARG A 18 -16.33 -23.17 -0.58
CA ARG A 18 -16.22 -23.43 -2.02
C ARG A 18 -15.10 -22.64 -2.67
N GLN A 19 -14.58 -21.58 -2.02
CA GLN A 19 -13.53 -20.75 -2.55
C GLN A 19 -12.19 -21.47 -2.49
N ALA A 20 -11.52 -21.65 -3.64
CA ALA A 20 -10.24 -22.35 -3.75
C ALA A 20 -9.06 -21.44 -3.37
N THR A 21 -9.13 -20.14 -3.71
CA THR A 21 -8.06 -19.15 -3.49
C THR A 21 -8.26 -18.40 -2.18
N ASN A 22 -7.19 -17.82 -1.64
CA ASN A 22 -7.27 -17.03 -0.41
C ASN A 22 -8.07 -15.74 -0.57
N ILE A 23 -8.08 -15.16 -1.77
CA ILE A 23 -8.89 -13.99 -2.12
C ILE A 23 -9.55 -14.22 -3.47
N ALA A 24 -10.84 -13.88 -3.60
CA ALA A 24 -11.57 -13.96 -4.84
C ALA A 24 -12.68 -12.91 -4.92
N ARG A 25 -12.96 -12.49 -6.15
CA ARG A 25 -14.10 -11.65 -6.49
C ARG A 25 -15.33 -12.52 -6.73
N HIS A 26 -16.47 -12.11 -6.20
CA HIS A 26 -17.74 -12.77 -6.35
C HIS A 26 -18.83 -11.78 -6.75
N THR A 27 -19.80 -12.22 -7.54
CA THR A 27 -21.04 -11.48 -7.80
C THR A 27 -22.15 -12.13 -7.00
N LEU A 28 -22.78 -11.36 -6.12
CA LEU A 28 -23.89 -11.82 -5.30
C LEU A 28 -25.18 -11.95 -6.14
N ALA A 29 -26.19 -12.61 -5.60
CA ALA A 29 -27.50 -12.72 -6.25
C ALA A 29 -28.17 -11.35 -6.50
N SER A 30 -27.79 -10.33 -5.74
CA SER A 30 -28.19 -8.93 -5.94
C SER A 30 -27.55 -8.27 -7.17
N GLY A 31 -26.56 -8.89 -7.81
CA GLY A 31 -25.72 -8.29 -8.85
C GLY A 31 -24.53 -7.50 -8.31
N GLU A 32 -24.40 -7.34 -7.00
CA GLU A 32 -23.31 -6.61 -6.37
C GLU A 32 -22.00 -7.40 -6.46
N THR A 33 -20.91 -6.71 -6.79
CA THR A 33 -19.55 -7.27 -6.80
C THR A 33 -18.89 -7.09 -5.44
N VAL A 34 -18.42 -8.19 -4.87
CA VAL A 34 -17.76 -8.21 -3.56
C VAL A 34 -16.45 -9.00 -3.63
N TRP A 35 -15.58 -8.74 -2.68
CA TRP A 35 -14.38 -9.53 -2.45
C TRP A 35 -14.51 -10.35 -1.19
N VAL A 36 -14.06 -11.61 -1.26
CA VAL A 36 -13.98 -12.51 -0.11
C VAL A 36 -12.52 -12.89 0.13
N ARG A 37 -12.01 -12.57 1.32
CA ARG A 37 -10.70 -13.00 1.81
C ARG A 37 -10.91 -14.14 2.81
N LYS A 38 -10.38 -15.30 2.48
CA LYS A 38 -10.42 -16.51 3.33
C LYS A 38 -9.18 -16.55 4.21
N ALA A 39 -9.31 -17.01 5.45
CA ALA A 39 -8.18 -17.43 6.25
C ALA A 39 -7.54 -18.64 5.55
N GLY A 40 -6.30 -18.53 5.14
CA GLY A 40 -5.62 -19.55 4.35
C GLY A 40 -4.19 -19.71 4.81
N LYS A 41 -3.56 -20.84 4.55
CA LYS A 41 -2.18 -21.10 4.90
C LYS A 41 -1.24 -20.08 4.23
N SER A 42 -0.51 -19.38 5.09
CA SER A 42 0.79 -18.75 4.90
C SER A 42 1.12 -18.07 3.55
N ILE A 43 1.39 -16.79 3.65
CA ILE A 43 2.04 -15.95 2.65
C ILE A 43 3.31 -16.63 2.13
N PRO A 44 3.57 -16.63 0.80
CA PRO A 44 4.81 -17.14 0.25
C PRO A 44 6.03 -16.43 0.86
N GLN A 45 7.03 -17.20 1.25
CA GLN A 45 8.27 -16.75 1.90
C GLN A 45 9.01 -15.63 1.16
N TRP A 46 8.79 -15.44 -0.15
CA TRP A 46 9.38 -14.36 -0.94
C TRP A 46 8.89 -12.95 -0.55
N ARG A 47 7.68 -12.82 0.02
CA ARG A 47 7.20 -11.54 0.59
C ARG A 47 8.03 -11.14 1.82
N TYR A 48 8.44 -12.12 2.62
CA TYR A 48 9.36 -11.87 3.74
C TYR A 48 10.76 -11.46 3.27
N THR A 49 11.18 -11.89 2.07
CA THR A 49 12.47 -11.48 1.52
C THR A 49 12.46 -10.00 1.13
N LEU A 50 11.36 -9.49 0.58
CA LEU A 50 11.17 -8.06 0.31
C LEU A 50 11.11 -7.25 1.61
N ILE A 51 10.30 -7.69 2.58
CA ILE A 51 10.22 -7.10 3.93
C ILE A 51 11.57 -7.23 4.64
N GLY A 52 12.25 -8.36 4.51
CA GLY A 52 13.60 -8.59 5.04
C GLY A 52 14.66 -7.68 4.39
N TYR A 53 14.58 -7.41 3.11
CA TYR A 53 15.43 -6.41 2.44
C TYR A 53 15.10 -5.00 2.93
N PHE A 54 13.84 -4.63 3.06
CA PHE A 54 13.44 -3.37 3.69
C PHE A 54 13.87 -3.32 5.16
N ALA A 55 13.70 -4.39 5.95
CA ALA A 55 14.15 -4.44 7.34
C ALA A 55 15.68 -4.41 7.50
N ALA A 56 16.43 -5.05 6.59
CA ALA A 56 17.90 -4.99 6.57
C ALA A 56 18.43 -3.62 6.13
N ILE A 57 17.68 -2.92 5.28
CA ILE A 57 17.99 -1.59 4.78
C ILE A 57 17.67 -0.52 5.81
N PHE A 58 16.58 -0.71 6.50
CA PHE A 58 16.12 0.20 7.55
C PHE A 58 16.58 -0.32 8.92
N HIS A 59 17.89 -0.32 9.18
CA HIS A 59 18.44 -0.39 10.54
C HIS A 59 17.90 0.71 11.48
N LEU A 60 17.01 1.54 10.99
CA LEU A 60 16.10 2.35 11.76
C LEU A 60 15.10 1.40 12.44
N ASN A 61 14.83 1.58 13.73
CA ASN A 61 13.89 0.81 14.55
C ASN A 61 12.46 0.68 13.96
N ALA A 62 12.20 1.23 12.78
CA ALA A 62 10.94 1.39 12.08
C ALA A 62 10.46 0.16 11.29
N LEU A 63 11.29 -0.87 11.07
CA LEU A 63 10.89 -2.01 10.24
C LEU A 63 11.26 -3.35 10.90
N LYS A 64 10.84 -3.52 12.15
CA LYS A 64 10.76 -4.87 12.69
C LYS A 64 9.73 -5.65 11.89
N PRO A 65 10.07 -6.87 11.41
CA PRO A 65 9.07 -7.74 10.78
C PRO A 65 7.89 -7.88 11.74
N VAL A 66 6.69 -7.58 11.27
CA VAL A 66 5.46 -7.82 12.06
C VAL A 66 5.35 -9.34 12.25
N PRO A 67 5.32 -9.85 13.48
CA PRO A 67 5.16 -11.27 13.70
C PRO A 67 3.85 -11.74 13.07
N ASN A 68 3.90 -12.68 12.14
CA ASN A 68 2.71 -13.28 11.55
C ASN A 68 2.06 -14.22 12.58
N HIS A 69 1.00 -13.75 13.22
CA HIS A 69 0.28 -14.49 14.27
C HIS A 69 -0.70 -15.54 13.73
N GLY A 70 -0.53 -15.98 12.47
CA GLY A 70 -1.39 -16.97 11.83
C GLY A 70 -2.60 -16.35 11.11
N ASP A 71 -3.20 -17.13 10.23
CA ASP A 71 -4.17 -16.69 9.23
C ASP A 71 -5.42 -15.99 9.79
N ARG A 72 -5.89 -16.41 10.97
CA ARG A 72 -7.06 -15.78 11.64
C ARG A 72 -6.73 -14.40 12.21
N ALA A 73 -5.50 -14.19 12.67
CA ALA A 73 -5.05 -12.89 13.16
C ALA A 73 -4.98 -11.87 11.99
N VAL A 74 -4.47 -12.28 10.83
CA VAL A 74 -4.46 -11.44 9.61
C VAL A 74 -5.87 -11.00 9.21
N ILE A 75 -6.86 -11.92 9.24
CA ILE A 75 -8.27 -11.59 8.98
C ILE A 75 -8.81 -10.59 10.02
N ALA A 76 -8.45 -10.79 11.30
CA ALA A 76 -8.85 -9.89 12.36
C ALA A 76 -8.26 -8.49 12.19
N THR A 77 -6.95 -8.40 11.95
CA THR A 77 -6.23 -7.14 11.70
C THR A 77 -6.82 -6.41 10.49
N LYS A 78 -7.03 -7.12 9.37
CA LYS A 78 -7.62 -6.52 8.16
C LYS A 78 -9.01 -5.95 8.42
N ALA A 79 -9.88 -6.71 9.11
CA ALA A 79 -11.22 -6.23 9.43
C ALA A 79 -11.21 -5.01 10.35
N GLU A 80 -10.35 -5.01 11.35
CA GLU A 80 -10.19 -3.90 12.30
C GLU A 80 -9.63 -2.64 11.60
N ARG A 81 -8.57 -2.80 10.80
CA ARG A 81 -7.99 -1.68 10.05
C ARG A 81 -8.98 -1.05 9.07
N LEU A 82 -9.75 -1.86 8.34
CA LEU A 82 -10.80 -1.36 7.45
C LEU A 82 -11.83 -0.51 8.22
N GLN A 83 -12.31 -0.99 9.37
CA GLN A 83 -13.29 -0.25 10.19
C GLN A 83 -12.70 1.05 10.77
N ILE A 84 -11.46 1.02 11.26
CA ILE A 84 -10.79 2.21 11.79
C ILE A 84 -10.60 3.26 10.70
N LEU A 85 -10.08 2.87 9.55
CA LEU A 85 -9.81 3.78 8.43
C LEU A 85 -11.11 4.40 7.89
N GLU A 86 -12.15 3.58 7.70
CA GLU A 86 -13.46 4.05 7.27
C GLU A 86 -14.08 5.04 8.27
N ALA A 87 -14.00 4.74 9.57
CA ALA A 87 -14.52 5.63 10.63
C ALA A 87 -13.80 7.00 10.67
N HIS A 88 -12.56 7.08 10.15
CA HIS A 88 -11.79 8.32 10.02
C HIS A 88 -11.91 8.95 8.62
N GLY A 89 -12.85 8.50 7.79
CA GLY A 89 -13.11 9.07 6.48
C GLY A 89 -12.11 8.68 5.38
N VAL A 90 -11.27 7.68 5.63
CA VAL A 90 -10.37 7.14 4.60
C VAL A 90 -11.16 6.23 3.66
N HIS A 91 -11.00 6.42 2.35
CA HIS A 91 -11.70 5.62 1.35
C HIS A 91 -11.08 4.22 1.25
N VAL A 92 -11.72 3.26 1.88
CA VAL A 92 -11.35 1.85 1.92
C VAL A 92 -12.57 0.98 1.61
N PRO A 93 -12.39 -0.30 1.24
CA PRO A 93 -13.53 -1.21 1.09
C PRO A 93 -14.37 -1.29 2.37
N HIS A 94 -15.68 -1.14 2.22
CA HIS A 94 -16.62 -1.33 3.34
C HIS A 94 -16.69 -2.81 3.75
N LEU A 95 -16.56 -3.10 5.04
CA LEU A 95 -16.66 -4.44 5.60
C LEU A 95 -18.12 -4.88 5.67
N LEU A 96 -18.53 -5.82 4.82
CA LEU A 96 -19.91 -6.31 4.70
C LEU A 96 -20.24 -7.47 5.67
N ALA A 97 -19.28 -8.39 5.84
CA ALA A 97 -19.42 -9.53 6.73
C ALA A 97 -18.06 -10.03 7.24
N ARG A 98 -18.07 -10.62 8.44
CA ARG A 98 -16.87 -11.17 9.09
C ARG A 98 -17.18 -12.49 9.78
N SER A 99 -16.27 -13.46 9.65
CA SER A 99 -16.22 -14.69 10.43
C SER A 99 -14.80 -14.98 10.92
N ALA A 100 -14.61 -16.03 11.70
CA ALA A 100 -13.27 -16.47 12.10
C ALA A 100 -12.42 -16.94 10.90
N ASP A 101 -13.08 -17.39 9.83
CA ASP A 101 -12.44 -18.03 8.69
C ASP A 101 -12.39 -17.15 7.43
N GLY A 102 -12.93 -15.91 7.50
CA GLY A 102 -12.86 -14.97 6.38
C GLY A 102 -13.71 -13.72 6.54
N ILE A 103 -13.50 -12.77 5.63
CA ILE A 103 -14.23 -11.50 5.54
C ILE A 103 -14.72 -11.27 4.13
N MET A 104 -15.82 -10.50 4.03
CA MET A 104 -16.39 -10.00 2.78
C MET A 104 -16.40 -8.47 2.83
N PHE A 105 -15.98 -7.85 1.74
CA PHE A 105 -15.90 -6.40 1.62
C PHE A 105 -16.23 -5.94 0.19
N THR A 106 -16.57 -4.66 0.05
CA THR A 106 -16.98 -4.08 -1.22
C THR A 106 -15.82 -4.01 -2.22
N HIS A 107 -16.17 -3.91 -3.49
CA HIS A 107 -15.25 -3.64 -4.59
C HIS A 107 -15.17 -2.12 -4.82
N LEU A 108 -13.95 -1.56 -4.90
CA LEU A 108 -13.74 -0.11 -5.08
C LEU A 108 -13.63 0.30 -6.55
N GLY A 109 -13.07 -0.55 -7.39
CA GLY A 109 -12.82 -0.24 -8.80
C GLY A 109 -11.96 -1.28 -9.50
N GLU A 110 -11.89 -1.18 -10.82
CA GLU A 110 -11.21 -2.17 -11.68
C GLU A 110 -9.72 -1.89 -11.87
N HIS A 111 -9.29 -0.62 -11.75
CA HIS A 111 -7.94 -0.19 -12.08
C HIS A 111 -7.15 0.21 -10.85
N THR A 112 -5.95 -0.31 -10.75
CA THR A 112 -4.96 0.15 -9.77
C THR A 112 -4.33 1.47 -10.22
N LEU A 113 -3.89 2.28 -9.26
CA LEU A 113 -3.16 3.50 -9.58
C LEU A 113 -1.83 3.17 -10.30
N LEU A 114 -1.24 2.01 -10.03
CA LEU A 114 -0.04 1.54 -10.76
C LEU A 114 -0.33 1.42 -12.26
N GLU A 115 -1.43 0.74 -12.65
CA GLU A 115 -1.83 0.61 -14.05
C GLU A 115 -2.10 1.99 -14.68
N CYS A 116 -2.76 2.89 -13.94
CA CYS A 116 -3.00 4.25 -14.41
C CYS A 116 -1.68 5.00 -14.68
N ILE A 117 -0.70 4.92 -13.75
CA ILE A 117 0.63 5.55 -13.91
C ILE A 117 1.40 4.93 -15.09
N GLU A 118 1.30 3.61 -15.28
CA GLU A 118 1.96 2.92 -16.40
C GLU A 118 1.43 3.36 -17.76
N HIS A 119 0.16 3.78 -17.85
CA HIS A 119 -0.49 4.20 -19.09
C HIS A 119 -0.68 5.72 -19.24
N GLU A 120 -0.38 6.50 -18.19
CA GLU A 120 -0.48 7.96 -18.21
C GLU A 120 0.46 8.57 -19.24
N THR A 121 0.01 9.61 -19.94
CA THR A 121 0.79 10.19 -21.01
C THR A 121 1.92 11.09 -20.50
N ASP A 122 1.69 12.31 -20.01
CA ASP A 122 2.83 13.23 -19.85
C ASP A 122 2.84 14.09 -18.58
N ASP A 123 1.76 14.13 -17.80
CA ASP A 123 1.61 15.17 -16.76
C ASP A 123 1.83 14.70 -15.32
N LEU A 124 2.04 13.40 -15.08
CA LEU A 124 2.17 12.76 -13.77
C LEU A 124 1.00 13.04 -12.80
N THR A 125 -0.17 13.42 -13.31
CA THR A 125 -1.35 13.74 -12.49
C THR A 125 -1.76 12.57 -11.61
N ARG A 126 -1.77 11.35 -12.15
CA ARG A 126 -2.11 10.14 -11.38
C ARG A 126 -1.08 9.84 -10.31
N TRP A 127 0.20 10.04 -10.62
CA TRP A 127 1.25 9.86 -9.63
C TRP A 127 1.15 10.87 -8.49
N GLN A 128 0.90 12.14 -8.80
CA GLN A 128 0.69 13.17 -7.78
C GLN A 128 -0.57 12.91 -6.96
N GLN A 129 -1.65 12.44 -7.59
CA GLN A 129 -2.89 12.04 -6.91
C GLN A 129 -2.65 10.99 -5.83
N GLY A 130 -1.74 10.03 -6.07
CA GLY A 130 -1.35 9.04 -5.05
C GLY A 130 -0.62 9.65 -3.86
N LEU A 131 0.29 10.60 -4.09
CA LEU A 131 0.97 11.33 -3.01
C LEU A 131 -0.03 12.13 -2.16
N ASP A 132 -0.94 12.85 -2.81
CA ASP A 132 -1.94 13.68 -2.14
C ASP A 132 -2.95 12.82 -1.36
N ALA A 133 -3.34 11.66 -1.90
CA ALA A 133 -4.21 10.72 -1.22
C ALA A 133 -3.56 10.13 0.05
N ILE A 134 -2.27 9.78 0.00
CA ILE A 134 -1.52 9.32 1.19
C ILE A 134 -1.45 10.44 2.22
N ARG A 135 -1.13 11.67 1.81
CA ARG A 135 -1.12 12.84 2.70
C ARG A 135 -2.47 13.04 3.39
N ALA A 136 -3.57 12.95 2.66
CA ALA A 136 -4.92 13.10 3.21
C ALA A 136 -5.21 12.04 4.31
N VAL A 137 -4.73 10.81 4.16
CA VAL A 137 -4.83 9.78 5.22
C VAL A 137 -4.08 10.22 6.49
N HIS A 138 -2.87 10.74 6.34
CA HIS A 138 -2.06 11.22 7.46
C HIS A 138 -2.68 12.45 8.15
N GLU A 139 -3.29 13.36 7.40
CA GLU A 139 -4.04 14.52 7.93
C GLU A 139 -5.26 14.09 8.76
N HIS A 140 -5.84 12.92 8.48
CA HIS A 140 -6.88 12.31 9.33
C HIS A 140 -6.32 11.54 10.55
N GLY A 141 -5.03 11.66 10.83
CA GLY A 141 -4.37 10.98 11.94
C GLY A 141 -4.28 9.46 11.75
N GLN A 142 -4.35 8.99 10.50
CA GLN A 142 -4.26 7.59 10.14
C GLN A 142 -3.01 7.29 9.32
N TYR A 143 -2.66 6.02 9.20
CA TYR A 143 -1.57 5.50 8.37
C TYR A 143 -2.07 4.29 7.60
N LEU A 144 -1.33 3.93 6.56
CA LEU A 144 -1.60 2.77 5.72
C LEU A 144 -0.67 1.61 6.12
N SER A 145 -0.88 0.45 5.55
CA SER A 145 0.00 -0.70 5.80
C SER A 145 1.10 -0.79 4.74
N GLU A 146 0.68 -0.92 3.49
CA GLU A 146 1.57 -1.04 2.33
C GLU A 146 0.96 -0.32 1.12
N PRO A 147 0.97 1.02 1.07
CA PRO A 147 0.40 1.79 -0.03
C PRO A 147 1.29 1.77 -1.28
N PHE A 148 1.70 0.58 -1.71
CA PHE A 148 2.25 0.41 -3.05
C PHE A 148 1.20 0.83 -4.07
N ALA A 149 1.60 1.41 -5.18
CA ALA A 149 0.66 1.91 -6.19
C ALA A 149 -0.32 0.83 -6.72
N ARG A 150 0.04 -0.45 -6.65
CA ARG A 150 -0.85 -1.59 -6.95
C ARG A 150 -1.95 -1.83 -5.89
N ASN A 151 -1.77 -1.29 -4.68
CA ASN A 151 -2.71 -1.39 -3.56
C ASN A 151 -3.56 -0.11 -3.40
N ILE A 152 -3.46 0.79 -4.35
CA ILE A 152 -4.23 2.03 -4.46
C ILE A 152 -5.13 1.89 -5.68
N ILE A 153 -6.42 2.12 -5.51
CA ILE A 153 -7.44 1.98 -6.56
C ILE A 153 -7.83 3.36 -7.07
N ALA A 154 -7.80 3.53 -8.38
CA ALA A 154 -8.41 4.66 -9.05
C ALA A 154 -9.91 4.36 -9.20
N CYS A 155 -10.73 4.96 -8.34
CA CYS A 155 -12.16 4.68 -8.27
C CYS A 155 -12.92 5.34 -9.44
N PRO A 156 -14.08 4.78 -9.85
CA PRO A 156 -14.85 5.30 -10.99
C PRO A 156 -15.36 6.73 -10.79
N ASP A 157 -15.56 7.16 -9.54
CA ASP A 157 -15.96 8.52 -9.18
C ASP A 157 -14.82 9.54 -9.19
N GLY A 158 -13.62 9.10 -9.58
CA GLY A 158 -12.41 9.93 -9.61
C GLY A 158 -11.66 10.00 -8.27
N SER A 159 -12.19 9.42 -7.20
CA SER A 159 -11.51 9.33 -5.93
C SER A 159 -10.42 8.25 -5.93
N THR A 160 -9.63 8.24 -4.87
CA THR A 160 -8.58 7.24 -4.65
C THR A 160 -8.93 6.42 -3.42
N GLY A 161 -8.92 5.09 -3.55
CA GLY A 161 -9.18 4.18 -2.45
C GLY A 161 -7.99 3.26 -2.16
N PHE A 162 -7.92 2.73 -0.94
CA PHE A 162 -6.80 1.91 -0.49
C PHE A 162 -7.25 0.49 -0.15
N ILE A 163 -6.42 -0.48 -0.48
CA ILE A 163 -6.64 -1.91 -0.18
C ILE A 163 -5.39 -2.50 0.47
N ASP A 164 -5.50 -3.76 0.95
CA ASP A 164 -4.40 -4.56 1.49
C ASP A 164 -3.88 -4.13 2.87
N PHE A 165 -4.72 -4.34 3.90
CA PHE A 165 -4.45 -4.05 5.29
C PHE A 165 -4.21 -5.34 6.11
N GLU A 166 -3.29 -6.19 5.66
CA GLU A 166 -2.98 -7.45 6.35
C GLU A 166 -2.01 -7.26 7.53
N GLU A 167 -1.35 -6.11 7.63
CA GLU A 167 -0.44 -5.72 8.70
C GLU A 167 -0.91 -4.42 9.36
N ASP A 168 -0.53 -4.24 10.63
CA ASP A 168 -0.74 -3.01 11.37
C ASP A 168 0.61 -2.47 11.91
N PRO A 169 1.30 -1.63 11.13
CA PRO A 169 2.62 -1.12 11.50
C PRO A 169 2.61 -0.27 12.79
N GLY A 170 1.49 0.39 13.11
CA GLY A 170 1.38 1.20 14.31
C GLY A 170 1.47 0.43 15.63
N GLN A 171 1.35 -0.91 15.59
CA GLN A 171 1.62 -1.73 16.77
C GLN A 171 3.13 -1.79 17.13
N TYR A 172 4.02 -1.43 16.21
CA TYR A 172 5.46 -1.64 16.34
C TYR A 172 6.29 -0.39 16.11
N MET A 173 5.70 0.67 15.57
CA MET A 173 6.39 1.91 15.24
C MET A 173 5.55 3.15 15.54
N SER A 174 6.20 4.31 15.66
CA SER A 174 5.52 5.58 15.86
C SER A 174 4.70 5.99 14.65
N PHE A 175 3.72 6.88 14.84
CA PHE A 175 2.93 7.44 13.75
C PHE A 175 3.82 8.05 12.65
N THR A 176 4.80 8.88 13.01
CA THR A 176 5.75 9.49 12.06
C THR A 176 6.53 8.44 11.25
N ALA A 177 6.91 7.32 11.88
CA ALA A 177 7.57 6.23 11.17
C ALA A 177 6.61 5.51 10.21
N CYS A 178 5.31 5.38 10.56
CA CYS A 178 4.30 4.88 9.64
C CYS A 178 4.09 5.82 8.44
N GLU A 179 4.02 7.15 8.66
CA GLU A 179 3.94 8.14 7.58
C GLU A 179 5.12 8.02 6.61
N SER A 180 6.34 7.94 7.15
CA SER A 180 7.56 7.80 6.34
C SER A 180 7.56 6.50 5.54
N ARG A 181 7.10 5.39 6.15
CA ARG A 181 6.96 4.08 5.50
C ARG A 181 5.96 4.13 4.34
N ASP A 182 4.85 4.80 4.52
CA ASP A 182 3.82 4.90 3.50
C ASP A 182 4.35 5.58 2.23
N TYR A 183 5.05 6.72 2.36
CA TYR A 183 5.70 7.36 1.22
C TYR A 183 6.78 6.48 0.59
N LEU A 184 7.58 5.79 1.39
CA LEU A 184 8.63 4.90 0.86
C LEU A 184 8.04 3.74 0.05
N CYS A 185 6.95 3.13 0.50
CA CYS A 185 6.24 2.08 -0.24
C CYS A 185 5.73 2.61 -1.59
N TYR A 186 5.12 3.79 -1.59
CA TYR A 186 4.61 4.41 -2.81
C TYR A 186 5.72 4.75 -3.79
N LEU A 187 6.73 5.48 -3.35
CA LEU A 187 7.87 5.89 -4.18
C LEU A 187 8.64 4.68 -4.73
N GLN A 188 8.88 3.67 -3.90
CA GLN A 188 9.57 2.44 -4.31
C GLN A 188 8.83 1.70 -5.42
N SER A 189 7.48 1.69 -5.37
CA SER A 189 6.67 1.01 -6.37
C SER A 189 6.58 1.75 -7.70
N THR A 190 6.80 3.08 -7.70
CA THR A 190 6.58 3.94 -8.86
C THR A 190 7.86 4.49 -9.50
N ALA A 191 8.92 4.74 -8.73
CA ALA A 191 10.14 5.38 -9.22
C ALA A 191 10.76 4.72 -10.45
N ILE A 192 10.74 3.39 -10.52
CA ILE A 192 11.28 2.65 -11.68
C ILE A 192 10.49 2.91 -12.96
N ILE A 193 9.16 3.02 -12.85
CA ILE A 193 8.26 3.30 -13.98
C ILE A 193 8.52 4.72 -14.50
N LEU A 194 8.59 5.68 -13.58
CA LEU A 194 8.89 7.07 -13.90
C LEU A 194 10.25 7.22 -14.58
N LYS A 195 11.27 6.49 -14.09
CA LYS A 195 12.60 6.44 -14.70
C LYS A 195 12.56 5.85 -16.13
N GLN A 196 11.90 4.70 -16.30
CA GLN A 196 11.81 4.02 -17.59
C GLN A 196 11.08 4.84 -18.65
N ARG A 197 10.15 5.70 -18.23
CA ARG A 197 9.39 6.60 -19.09
C ARG A 197 10.04 7.97 -19.30
N GLY A 198 11.20 8.23 -18.69
CA GLY A 198 11.89 9.51 -18.81
C GLY A 198 11.27 10.64 -17.99
N HIS A 199 10.40 10.33 -17.02
CA HIS A 199 9.70 11.31 -16.19
C HIS A 199 10.34 11.56 -14.83
N LEU A 200 11.53 11.03 -14.57
CA LEU A 200 12.17 11.11 -13.25
C LEU A 200 12.40 12.55 -12.79
N ASP A 201 12.86 13.44 -13.68
CA ASP A 201 13.10 14.84 -13.35
C ASP A 201 11.81 15.61 -13.01
N ALA A 202 10.71 15.30 -13.71
CA ALA A 202 9.40 15.85 -13.38
C ALA A 202 8.91 15.34 -12.02
N ALA A 203 9.09 14.06 -11.75
CA ALA A 203 8.76 13.46 -10.45
C ALA A 203 9.58 14.05 -9.32
N VAL A 204 10.87 14.33 -9.53
CA VAL A 204 11.74 15.02 -8.54
C VAL A 204 11.17 16.38 -8.17
N ARG A 205 10.73 17.19 -9.16
CA ARG A 205 10.12 18.51 -8.89
C ARG A 205 8.82 18.39 -8.09
N LEU A 206 7.94 17.47 -8.48
CA LEU A 206 6.67 17.23 -7.79
C LEU A 206 6.90 16.69 -6.37
N TRP A 207 7.84 15.76 -6.21
CA TRP A 207 8.20 15.23 -4.90
C TRP A 207 8.77 16.33 -3.98
N HIS A 208 9.67 17.16 -4.49
CA HIS A 208 10.18 18.31 -3.72
C HIS A 208 9.05 19.26 -3.30
N ALA A 209 8.13 19.60 -4.20
CA ALA A 209 6.98 20.40 -3.83
C ALA A 209 6.11 19.73 -2.75
N HIS A 210 5.95 18.40 -2.84
CA HIS A 210 5.20 17.60 -1.87
C HIS A 210 5.91 17.56 -0.49
N THR A 211 7.24 17.39 -0.44
CA THR A 211 8.00 17.36 0.85
C THR A 211 7.83 18.64 1.65
N ARG A 212 7.58 19.78 1.02
CA ARG A 212 7.32 21.05 1.70
C ARG A 212 5.98 21.09 2.46
N THR A 213 5.10 20.15 2.20
CA THR A 213 3.82 19.98 2.93
C THR A 213 3.93 18.99 4.08
N LEU A 214 5.04 18.23 4.16
CA LEU A 214 5.27 17.22 5.18
C LEU A 214 5.99 17.79 6.41
N SER A 215 5.92 17.07 7.54
CA SER A 215 6.74 17.42 8.69
C SER A 215 8.23 17.20 8.39
N PRO A 216 9.13 18.07 8.90
CA PRO A 216 10.57 17.90 8.70
C PRO A 216 11.09 16.55 9.17
N THR A 217 10.49 15.97 10.20
CA THR A 217 10.87 14.65 10.73
C THR A 217 10.55 13.54 9.72
N VAL A 218 9.39 13.56 9.08
CA VAL A 218 9.03 12.58 8.02
C VAL A 218 10.00 12.67 6.85
N VAL A 219 10.32 13.89 6.39
CA VAL A 219 11.28 14.09 5.29
C VAL A 219 12.67 13.55 5.68
N HIS A 220 13.13 13.89 6.87
CA HIS A 220 14.40 13.39 7.41
C HIS A 220 14.44 11.86 7.46
N ASP A 221 13.39 11.23 7.97
CA ASP A 221 13.31 9.77 8.11
C ASP A 221 13.31 9.07 6.74
N ILE A 222 12.59 9.63 5.74
CA ILE A 222 12.64 9.14 4.37
C ILE A 222 14.06 9.23 3.80
N GLN A 223 14.73 10.36 3.94
CA GLN A 223 16.09 10.56 3.45
C GLN A 223 17.09 9.65 4.16
N ALA A 224 16.99 9.54 5.48
CA ALA A 224 17.83 8.66 6.29
C ALA A 224 17.67 7.19 5.89
N ALA A 225 16.43 6.76 5.61
CA ALA A 225 16.13 5.42 5.17
C ALA A 225 16.73 5.08 3.79
N VAL A 226 16.75 6.04 2.87
CA VAL A 226 17.28 5.84 1.51
C VAL A 226 18.80 6.00 1.45
N ARG A 227 19.40 6.74 2.38
CA ARG A 227 20.85 7.00 2.39
C ARG A 227 21.73 5.76 2.22
N PRO A 228 21.50 4.63 2.91
CA PRO A 228 22.30 3.41 2.72
C PRO A 228 22.16 2.78 1.33
N LEU A 229 21.12 3.14 0.57
CA LEU A 229 20.82 2.63 -0.76
C LEU A 229 21.42 3.46 -1.88
N LEU A 230 21.99 4.63 -1.61
CA LEU A 230 22.43 5.57 -2.65
C LEU A 230 23.47 4.96 -3.61
N TRP A 231 24.26 3.98 -3.17
CA TRP A 231 25.18 3.25 -4.04
C TRP A 231 24.48 2.40 -5.10
N MET A 232 23.22 1.96 -4.85
CA MET A 232 22.46 1.13 -5.79
C MET A 232 22.10 1.87 -7.08
N ARG A 233 22.20 3.20 -7.12
CA ARG A 233 21.91 4.01 -8.32
C ARG A 233 22.73 3.59 -9.54
N CYS A 234 23.90 2.95 -9.34
CA CYS A 234 24.71 2.38 -10.44
C CYS A 234 24.17 1.05 -11.00
N LEU A 235 23.09 0.51 -10.41
CA LEU A 235 22.50 -0.75 -10.88
C LEU A 235 21.49 -0.45 -12.00
N HIS A 236 21.90 -0.71 -13.25
CA HIS A 236 21.04 -0.43 -14.42
C HIS A 236 20.70 -1.70 -15.22
N HIS A 237 21.42 -2.80 -14.98
CA HIS A 237 21.29 -3.98 -15.82
C HIS A 237 20.17 -4.91 -15.32
N PRO A 238 19.29 -5.45 -16.19
CA PRO A 238 18.18 -6.34 -15.82
C PRO A 238 18.60 -7.61 -15.05
N ARG A 239 19.86 -8.04 -15.16
CA ARG A 239 20.42 -9.20 -14.42
C ARG A 239 20.29 -9.08 -12.90
N TRP A 240 20.15 -7.86 -12.38
CA TRP A 240 20.01 -7.61 -10.94
C TRP A 240 18.62 -7.98 -10.41
N GLY A 241 17.64 -8.20 -11.31
CA GLY A 241 16.27 -8.49 -10.93
C GLY A 241 15.45 -7.23 -10.65
N LYS A 242 14.13 -7.43 -10.51
CA LYS A 242 13.17 -6.31 -10.42
C LYS A 242 13.33 -5.49 -9.13
N ASP A 243 13.55 -6.15 -7.99
CA ASP A 243 13.54 -5.47 -6.70
C ASP A 243 14.78 -4.58 -6.45
N PRO A 244 16.03 -5.04 -6.71
CA PRO A 244 17.19 -4.14 -6.69
C PRO A 244 17.05 -2.95 -7.64
N LEU A 245 16.45 -3.12 -8.81
CA LEU A 245 16.25 -2.03 -9.76
C LEU A 245 15.19 -1.01 -9.28
N ARG A 246 14.16 -1.46 -8.60
CA ARG A 246 13.18 -0.56 -7.94
C ARG A 246 13.84 0.28 -6.85
N LEU A 247 14.67 -0.36 -6.00
CA LEU A 247 15.44 0.35 -4.97
C LEU A 247 16.46 1.31 -5.57
N ALA A 248 17.10 0.95 -6.67
CA ALA A 248 18.01 1.82 -7.40
C ALA A 248 17.29 3.08 -7.93
N ALA A 249 16.08 2.92 -8.48
CA ALA A 249 15.28 4.03 -8.97
C ALA A 249 14.78 4.94 -7.83
N LEU A 250 14.36 4.38 -6.71
CA LEU A 250 14.03 5.12 -5.50
C LEU A 250 15.22 5.94 -5.00
N ALA A 251 16.39 5.31 -4.88
CA ALA A 251 17.62 5.97 -4.44
C ALA A 251 18.02 7.10 -5.37
N GLU A 252 17.82 6.94 -6.67
CA GLU A 252 18.08 7.96 -7.67
C GLU A 252 17.12 9.15 -7.55
N LEU A 253 15.82 8.92 -7.37
CA LEU A 253 14.81 9.96 -7.18
C LEU A 253 15.16 10.84 -5.96
N ILE A 254 15.41 10.22 -4.80
CA ILE A 254 15.72 10.94 -3.56
C ILE A 254 17.08 11.66 -3.66
N HIS A 255 18.06 11.05 -4.32
CA HIS A 255 19.36 11.70 -4.54
C HIS A 255 19.25 12.93 -5.43
N LEU A 256 18.51 12.85 -6.52
CA LEU A 256 18.32 13.97 -7.44
C LEU A 256 17.58 15.10 -6.75
N GLU A 257 16.55 14.80 -5.97
CA GLU A 257 15.83 15.79 -5.17
C GLU A 257 16.80 16.52 -4.23
N HIS A 258 17.53 15.80 -3.40
CA HIS A 258 18.49 16.38 -2.45
C HIS A 258 19.57 17.21 -3.16
N ARG A 259 20.14 16.71 -4.28
CA ARG A 259 21.18 17.44 -5.03
C ARG A 259 20.67 18.72 -5.68
N THR A 260 19.39 18.75 -6.07
CA THR A 260 18.82 19.89 -6.81
C THR A 260 18.36 21.00 -5.88
N TYR A 261 17.93 20.66 -4.65
CA TYR A 261 17.23 21.59 -3.76
C TYR A 261 17.90 21.76 -2.37
N ALA A 262 18.97 21.04 -2.06
CA ALA A 262 19.81 21.28 -0.89
C ALA A 262 20.90 22.32 -1.18
#